data_aaa23137075b8c1e4d9cb71c06cc70f5
#
_entry.id   aaa23137075b8c1e4d9cb71c06cc70f5
#
_cell.length_a   1.000
_cell.length_b   1.000
_cell.length_c   1.000
_cell.angle_alpha   90.00
_cell.angle_beta   90.00
_cell.angle_gamma   90.00
#
_symmetry.space_group_name_H-M   'P 1'
#
loop_
_entity.id
_entity.type
_entity.pdbx_description
1 polymer ?
#
loop_
_entity_poly.entity_id
_entity_poly.type
_entity_poly.pdbx_seq_one_letter_code
_entity_poly.pdbx_strand_id
1 'polypeptide(L)'
;MMKKADRPEIQKIITETLDKMNTYIREQMQDYHPTLLPKLTIKENYQNLLNGISGSFPQRNICISFDCADSLFLVEPYTIFVYRLLKELVTNIYKHSTGDKAQVTLTLENGMIVLKVRDNGTADADTLLSADRRKHRGLAIITERVNDMDGSVTITNNQPHGICVQIRLPMKGDVSYQHFVSR
;
A
#
# COMPACT_ATOMS: atom_id res chain seq x y z
N MET A 1 -1.33 -3.00 50.93
CA MET A 1 -2.19 -1.81 50.70
C MET A 1 -2.18 -1.47 49.20
N MET A 2 -3.24 -1.88 48.51
CA MET A 2 -3.42 -1.49 47.07
C MET A 2 -3.87 -0.02 47.06
N LYS A 3 -3.09 0.88 46.42
CA LYS A 3 -3.51 2.26 46.16
C LYS A 3 -4.79 2.23 45.31
N LYS A 4 -5.89 2.83 45.86
CA LYS A 4 -7.07 3.14 45.03
C LYS A 4 -6.61 4.12 43.93
N ALA A 5 -6.57 3.68 42.68
CA ALA A 5 -6.38 4.59 41.57
C ALA A 5 -7.54 5.60 41.54
N ASP A 6 -7.23 6.87 41.39
CA ASP A 6 -8.20 7.97 41.39
C ASP A 6 -9.18 7.78 40.21
N ARG A 7 -10.48 7.85 40.48
CA ARG A 7 -11.55 7.70 39.47
C ARG A 7 -11.33 8.55 38.21
N PRO A 8 -10.89 9.81 38.29
CA PRO A 8 -10.64 10.63 37.10
C PRO A 8 -9.46 10.15 36.24
N GLU A 9 -8.43 9.58 36.85
CA GLU A 9 -7.27 9.05 36.15
C GLU A 9 -7.62 7.76 35.38
N ILE A 10 -8.42 6.90 35.97
CA ILE A 10 -8.97 5.70 35.31
C ILE A 10 -9.89 6.11 34.17
N GLN A 11 -10.77 7.08 34.34
CA GLN A 11 -11.63 7.59 33.26
C GLN A 11 -10.83 8.16 32.09
N LYS A 12 -9.77 8.91 32.34
CA LYS A 12 -8.89 9.45 31.30
C LYS A 12 -8.22 8.33 30.51
N ILE A 13 -7.64 7.33 31.19
CA ILE A 13 -7.01 6.17 30.54
C ILE A 13 -8.03 5.39 29.68
N ILE A 14 -9.25 5.18 30.20
CA ILE A 14 -10.30 4.50 29.45
C ILE A 14 -10.67 5.30 28.20
N THR A 15 -10.89 6.61 28.29
CA THR A 15 -11.25 7.47 27.19
C THR A 15 -10.13 7.47 26.11
N GLU A 16 -8.87 7.66 26.51
CA GLU A 16 -7.73 7.62 25.60
C GLU A 16 -7.57 6.26 24.93
N THR A 17 -7.86 5.17 25.63
CA THR A 17 -7.81 3.82 25.08
C THR A 17 -8.94 3.57 24.11
N LEU A 18 -10.16 4.02 24.42
CA LEU A 18 -11.31 3.93 23.51
C LEU A 18 -11.12 4.75 22.25
N ASP A 19 -10.54 5.97 22.35
CA ASP A 19 -10.24 6.80 21.20
C ASP A 19 -9.18 6.16 20.29
N LYS A 20 -8.14 5.57 20.87
CA LYS A 20 -7.13 4.80 20.12
C LYS A 20 -7.75 3.57 19.45
N MET A 21 -8.63 2.84 20.15
CA MET A 21 -9.33 1.70 19.57
C MET A 21 -10.28 2.13 18.45
N ASN A 22 -11.04 3.21 18.62
CA ASN A 22 -11.92 3.74 17.59
C ASN A 22 -11.14 4.20 16.35
N THR A 23 -9.99 4.86 16.54
CA THR A 23 -9.11 5.25 15.44
C THR A 23 -8.58 4.02 14.72
N TYR A 24 -8.07 3.04 15.46
CA TYR A 24 -7.60 1.78 14.90
C TYR A 24 -8.69 1.02 14.14
N ILE A 25 -9.91 0.93 14.69
CA ILE A 25 -11.05 0.28 14.02
C ILE A 25 -11.44 1.04 12.74
N ARG A 26 -11.47 2.37 12.76
CA ARG A 26 -11.73 3.20 11.56
C ARG A 26 -10.68 2.99 10.48
N GLU A 27 -9.41 2.96 10.87
CA GLU A 27 -8.30 2.66 9.94
C GLU A 27 -8.46 1.26 9.34
N GLN A 28 -8.78 0.25 10.16
CA GLN A 28 -9.03 -1.12 9.67
C GLN A 28 -10.28 -1.18 8.78
N MET A 29 -11.36 -0.48 9.14
CA MET A 29 -12.56 -0.43 8.30
C MET A 29 -12.33 0.29 6.96
N GLN A 30 -11.51 1.34 6.93
CA GLN A 30 -11.07 1.98 5.69
C GLN A 30 -10.20 1.03 4.84
N ASP A 31 -9.46 0.14 5.49
CA ASP A 31 -8.72 -0.92 4.79
C ASP A 31 -9.65 -2.02 4.24
N TYR A 32 -10.80 -2.27 4.91
CA TYR A 32 -11.78 -3.26 4.43
C TYR A 32 -12.64 -2.74 3.27
N HIS A 33 -12.93 -1.44 3.23
CA HIS A 33 -13.68 -0.79 2.16
C HIS A 33 -13.01 0.54 1.81
N PRO A 34 -11.90 0.53 1.04
CA PRO A 34 -11.36 1.77 0.54
C PRO A 34 -12.45 2.48 -0.27
N THR A 35 -12.75 3.72 0.11
CA THR A 35 -13.74 4.54 -0.60
C THR A 35 -13.14 4.98 -1.94
N LEU A 36 -13.12 4.05 -2.88
CA LEU A 36 -12.86 4.40 -4.27
C LEU A 36 -14.05 5.24 -4.74
N LEU A 37 -13.78 6.43 -5.22
CA LEU A 37 -14.82 7.30 -5.72
C LEU A 37 -15.25 6.81 -7.12
N PRO A 38 -16.51 6.37 -7.31
CA PRO A 38 -16.93 5.73 -8.58
C PRO A 38 -16.84 6.65 -9.79
N LYS A 39 -16.79 7.98 -9.56
CA LYS A 39 -16.69 9.01 -10.61
C LYS A 39 -15.25 9.29 -11.05
N LEU A 40 -14.25 8.75 -10.34
CA LEU A 40 -12.85 8.94 -10.63
C LEU A 40 -12.27 7.73 -11.34
N THR A 41 -11.29 7.96 -12.20
CA THR A 41 -10.47 6.92 -12.80
C THR A 41 -9.65 6.19 -11.72
N ILE A 42 -9.11 5.02 -12.06
CA ILE A 42 -8.16 4.30 -11.21
C ILE A 42 -6.96 5.19 -10.87
N LYS A 43 -6.43 5.89 -11.86
CA LYS A 43 -5.31 6.81 -11.68
C LYS A 43 -5.61 7.90 -10.66
N GLU A 44 -6.75 8.57 -10.77
CA GLU A 44 -7.17 9.62 -9.84
C GLU A 44 -7.39 9.09 -8.42
N ASN A 45 -8.05 7.94 -8.29
CA ASN A 45 -8.25 7.29 -6.99
C ASN A 45 -6.92 6.95 -6.31
N TYR A 46 -5.96 6.39 -7.07
CA TYR A 46 -4.66 6.02 -6.51
C TYR A 46 -3.77 7.23 -6.27
N GLN A 47 -3.87 8.27 -7.07
CA GLN A 47 -3.20 9.55 -6.80
C GLN A 47 -3.70 10.19 -5.50
N ASN A 48 -5.02 10.14 -5.25
CA ASN A 48 -5.61 10.62 -4.00
C ASN A 48 -5.11 9.80 -2.80
N LEU A 49 -4.97 8.48 -2.94
CA LEU A 49 -4.35 7.64 -1.92
C LEU A 49 -2.92 8.09 -1.61
N LEU A 50 -2.08 8.28 -2.64
CA LEU A 50 -0.69 8.69 -2.47
C LEU A 50 -0.58 10.05 -1.78
N ASN A 51 -1.43 11.01 -2.17
CA ASN A 51 -1.50 12.33 -1.54
C ASN A 51 -1.92 12.22 -0.05
N GLY A 52 -2.90 11.36 0.27
CA GLY A 52 -3.35 11.11 1.63
C GLY A 52 -2.25 10.49 2.51
N ILE A 53 -1.48 9.52 1.97
CA ILE A 53 -0.34 8.94 2.67
C ILE A 53 0.71 10.02 2.93
N SER A 54 1.09 10.82 1.92
CA SER A 54 2.04 11.91 2.07
C SER A 54 1.62 12.88 3.19
N GLY A 55 0.36 13.27 3.22
CA GLY A 55 -0.20 14.14 4.27
C GLY A 55 -0.15 13.54 5.68
N SER A 56 -0.13 12.21 5.79
CA SER A 56 -0.03 11.51 7.09
C SER A 56 1.40 11.50 7.67
N PHE A 57 2.39 11.88 6.87
CA PHE A 57 3.81 11.92 7.28
C PHE A 57 4.44 13.31 7.04
N PRO A 58 3.96 14.37 7.70
CA PRO A 58 4.38 15.74 7.40
C PRO A 58 5.87 16.02 7.65
N GLN A 59 6.54 15.19 8.45
CA GLN A 59 7.98 15.31 8.73
C GLN A 59 8.86 14.62 7.67
N ARG A 60 8.25 13.91 6.71
CA ARG A 60 8.95 13.15 5.67
C ARG A 60 8.71 13.80 4.31
N ASN A 61 9.73 14.44 3.77
CA ASN A 61 9.65 15.04 2.44
C ASN A 61 10.09 14.02 1.38
N ILE A 62 9.18 13.14 0.96
CA ILE A 62 9.42 12.16 -0.10
C ILE A 62 8.64 12.56 -1.34
N CYS A 63 9.35 12.81 -2.45
CA CYS A 63 8.74 13.09 -3.73
C CYS A 63 8.30 11.77 -4.39
N ILE A 64 7.00 11.59 -4.57
CA ILE A 64 6.44 10.39 -5.22
C ILE A 64 6.02 10.74 -6.64
N SER A 65 6.56 10.02 -7.62
CA SER A 65 6.05 10.01 -8.99
C SER A 65 5.14 8.81 -9.20
N PHE A 66 3.98 9.03 -9.83
CA PHE A 66 3.04 7.97 -10.16
C PHE A 66 2.78 7.93 -11.65
N ASP A 67 3.13 6.80 -12.27
CA ASP A 67 2.94 6.54 -13.69
C ASP A 67 1.88 5.44 -13.87
N CYS A 68 0.76 5.84 -14.48
CA CYS A 68 -0.39 4.98 -14.76
C CYS A 68 -1.14 5.58 -15.94
N ALA A 69 -1.51 4.74 -16.91
CA ALA A 69 -2.32 5.20 -18.04
C ALA A 69 -3.70 5.65 -17.56
N ASP A 70 -4.21 6.77 -18.10
CA ASP A 70 -5.54 7.29 -17.78
C ASP A 70 -6.66 6.31 -18.14
N SER A 71 -6.43 5.50 -19.18
CA SER A 71 -7.35 4.46 -19.67
C SER A 71 -7.22 3.13 -18.91
N LEU A 72 -6.35 3.03 -17.89
CA LEU A 72 -6.20 1.79 -17.15
C LEU A 72 -7.51 1.43 -16.45
N PHE A 73 -7.97 0.21 -16.70
CA PHE A 73 -9.14 -0.36 -16.06
C PHE A 73 -8.76 -1.69 -15.39
N LEU A 74 -9.16 -1.86 -14.15
CA LEU A 74 -9.04 -3.12 -13.41
C LEU A 74 -10.43 -3.56 -12.98
N VAL A 75 -10.72 -4.84 -13.15
CA VAL A 75 -11.98 -5.44 -12.66
C VAL A 75 -11.87 -5.75 -11.18
N GLU A 76 -13.00 -5.75 -10.47
CA GLU A 76 -13.01 -6.24 -9.09
C GLU A 76 -12.70 -7.77 -9.06
N PRO A 77 -11.98 -8.25 -8.05
CA PRO A 77 -11.52 -7.54 -6.83
C PRO A 77 -10.16 -6.84 -6.98
N TYR A 78 -9.57 -6.80 -8.19
CA TYR A 78 -8.19 -6.33 -8.40
C TYR A 78 -8.02 -4.85 -8.08
N THR A 79 -9.02 -4.01 -8.34
CA THR A 79 -8.98 -2.58 -8.04
C THR A 79 -8.72 -2.35 -6.54
N ILE A 80 -9.51 -2.96 -5.67
CA ILE A 80 -9.35 -2.85 -4.21
C ILE A 80 -8.05 -3.53 -3.76
N PHE A 81 -7.72 -4.66 -4.35
CA PHE A 81 -6.52 -5.40 -3.98
C PHE A 81 -5.24 -4.61 -4.26
N VAL A 82 -5.11 -4.05 -5.47
CA VAL A 82 -3.97 -3.21 -5.86
C VAL A 82 -3.91 -1.92 -5.02
N TYR A 83 -5.06 -1.32 -4.69
CA TYR A 83 -5.14 -0.17 -3.79
C TYR A 83 -4.48 -0.47 -2.43
N ARG A 84 -4.79 -1.63 -1.83
CA ARG A 84 -4.23 -2.05 -0.54
C ARG A 84 -2.72 -2.34 -0.63
N LEU A 85 -2.29 -3.01 -1.71
CA LEU A 85 -0.88 -3.26 -1.95
C LEU A 85 -0.10 -1.95 -2.07
N LEU A 86 -0.63 -0.99 -2.84
CA LEU A 86 -0.03 0.32 -3.03
C LEU A 86 0.06 1.09 -1.70
N LYS A 87 -1.03 1.09 -0.92
CA LYS A 87 -1.07 1.71 0.41
C LYS A 87 0.03 1.16 1.31
N GLU A 88 0.13 -0.16 1.41
CA GLU A 88 1.13 -0.81 2.28
C GLU A 88 2.55 -0.53 1.80
N LEU A 89 2.84 -0.69 0.51
CA LEU A 89 4.19 -0.47 -0.04
C LEU A 89 4.66 0.97 0.14
N VAL A 90 3.80 1.94 -0.15
CA VAL A 90 4.16 3.36 -0.03
C VAL A 90 4.26 3.78 1.44
N THR A 91 3.37 3.28 2.31
CA THR A 91 3.49 3.51 3.75
C THR A 91 4.81 2.94 4.31
N ASN A 92 5.26 1.79 3.80
CA ASN A 92 6.55 1.21 4.18
C ASN A 92 7.72 2.10 3.76
N ILE A 93 7.66 2.75 2.59
CA ILE A 93 8.67 3.74 2.19
C ILE A 93 8.71 4.89 3.20
N TYR A 94 7.57 5.49 3.54
CA TYR A 94 7.51 6.60 4.52
C TYR A 94 8.03 6.21 5.90
N LYS A 95 7.79 4.97 6.33
CA LYS A 95 8.21 4.48 7.66
C LYS A 95 9.68 4.06 7.71
N HIS A 96 10.20 3.48 6.62
CA HIS A 96 11.45 2.71 6.69
C HIS A 96 12.53 3.16 5.71
N SER A 97 12.19 3.78 4.57
CA SER A 97 13.20 4.24 3.62
C SER A 97 13.94 5.46 4.15
N THR A 98 15.23 5.55 3.91
CA THR A 98 16.06 6.74 4.15
C THR A 98 16.05 7.70 2.96
N GLY A 99 15.43 7.29 1.84
CA GLY A 99 15.36 8.08 0.61
C GLY A 99 14.39 9.26 0.67
N ASP A 100 14.49 10.10 -0.34
CA ASP A 100 13.65 11.28 -0.56
C ASP A 100 12.82 11.19 -1.86
N LYS A 101 12.97 10.10 -2.62
CA LYS A 101 12.24 9.86 -3.88
C LYS A 101 11.66 8.46 -3.92
N ALA A 102 10.44 8.37 -4.45
CA ALA A 102 9.81 7.10 -4.77
C ALA A 102 9.13 7.18 -6.13
N GLN A 103 9.10 6.06 -6.83
CA GLN A 103 8.42 5.91 -8.11
C GLN A 103 7.44 4.75 -8.01
N VAL A 104 6.21 5.00 -8.41
CA VAL A 104 5.15 4.00 -8.55
C VAL A 104 4.78 3.91 -10.03
N THR A 105 4.76 2.69 -10.56
CA THR A 105 4.29 2.40 -11.92
C THR A 105 3.23 1.30 -11.84
N LEU A 106 2.11 1.51 -12.51
CA LEU A 106 1.03 0.53 -12.61
C LEU A 106 0.64 0.35 -14.07
N THR A 107 0.82 -0.86 -14.58
CA THR A 107 0.49 -1.23 -15.96
C THR A 107 -0.37 -2.49 -16.00
N LEU A 108 -1.08 -2.66 -17.12
CA LEU A 108 -1.77 -3.89 -17.49
C LEU A 108 -1.22 -4.37 -18.84
N GLU A 109 -0.46 -5.45 -18.83
CA GLU A 109 0.25 -5.97 -19.98
C GLU A 109 -0.15 -7.43 -20.22
N ASN A 110 -0.82 -7.71 -21.33
CA ASN A 110 -1.25 -9.07 -21.71
C ASN A 110 -2.06 -9.79 -20.60
N GLY A 111 -2.99 -9.08 -19.95
CA GLY A 111 -3.80 -9.61 -18.84
C GLY A 111 -3.03 -9.73 -17.51
N MET A 112 -1.82 -9.22 -17.44
CA MET A 112 -1.01 -9.20 -16.25
C MET A 112 -0.96 -7.77 -15.66
N ILE A 113 -1.46 -7.59 -14.46
CA ILE A 113 -1.29 -6.36 -13.69
C ILE A 113 0.14 -6.34 -13.17
N VAL A 114 0.86 -5.26 -13.45
CA VAL A 114 2.23 -5.06 -12.95
C VAL A 114 2.26 -3.79 -12.11
N LEU A 115 2.40 -3.96 -10.80
CA LEU A 115 2.66 -2.86 -9.87
C LEU A 115 4.13 -2.86 -9.51
N LYS A 116 4.81 -1.76 -9.73
CA LYS A 116 6.21 -1.58 -9.39
C LYS A 116 6.37 -0.35 -8.52
N VAL A 117 7.01 -0.53 -7.37
CA VAL A 117 7.27 0.55 -6.40
C VAL A 117 8.75 0.56 -6.10
N ARG A 118 9.39 1.72 -6.29
CA ARG A 118 10.83 1.92 -6.10
C ARG A 118 11.06 3.08 -5.16
N ASP A 119 12.12 2.99 -4.37
CA ASP A 119 12.67 4.12 -3.62
C ASP A 119 14.17 4.28 -3.89
N ASN A 120 14.72 5.40 -3.45
CA ASN A 120 16.15 5.69 -3.54
C ASN A 120 16.83 5.68 -2.16
N GLY A 121 16.33 4.91 -1.21
CA GLY A 121 16.93 4.73 0.10
C GLY A 121 18.22 3.92 0.09
N THR A 122 18.75 3.64 1.27
CA THR A 122 20.01 2.90 1.44
C THR A 122 19.80 1.42 1.80
N ALA A 123 18.55 0.95 1.86
CA ALA A 123 18.25 -0.44 2.14
C ALA A 123 18.76 -1.34 1.00
N ASP A 124 19.09 -2.59 1.35
CA ASP A 124 19.57 -3.62 0.45
C ASP A 124 18.60 -4.80 0.43
N ALA A 125 18.29 -5.33 -0.76
CA ALA A 125 17.31 -6.39 -0.95
C ALA A 125 17.73 -7.70 -0.27
N ASP A 126 19.01 -8.08 -0.33
CA ASP A 126 19.49 -9.31 0.28
C ASP A 126 19.37 -9.23 1.80
N THR A 127 19.65 -8.07 2.38
CA THR A 127 19.44 -7.80 3.80
C THR A 127 17.97 -7.91 4.19
N LEU A 128 17.06 -7.37 3.39
CA LEU A 128 15.61 -7.46 3.63
C LEU A 128 15.09 -8.90 3.54
N LEU A 129 15.59 -9.69 2.59
CA LEU A 129 15.18 -11.07 2.37
C LEU A 129 15.77 -12.04 3.41
N SER A 130 16.98 -11.76 3.90
CA SER A 130 17.68 -12.58 4.90
C SER A 130 17.29 -12.25 6.35
N ALA A 131 16.74 -11.07 6.61
CA ALA A 131 16.36 -10.65 7.94
C ALA A 131 15.18 -11.46 8.50
N ASP A 132 15.14 -11.63 9.83
CA ASP A 132 14.06 -12.33 10.54
C ASP A 132 12.67 -11.84 10.05
N ARG A 133 11.87 -12.80 9.55
CA ARG A 133 10.48 -12.54 9.05
C ARG A 133 9.63 -11.73 10.03
N ARG A 134 9.97 -11.70 11.31
CA ARG A 134 9.30 -10.89 12.33
C ARG A 134 9.53 -9.40 12.15
N LYS A 135 10.67 -8.98 11.58
CA LYS A 135 11.01 -7.56 11.34
C LYS A 135 10.37 -7.01 10.05
N HIS A 136 10.08 -7.89 9.07
CA HIS A 136 9.51 -7.51 7.76
C HIS A 136 8.13 -8.14 7.53
N ARG A 137 7.32 -8.17 8.59
CA ARG A 137 5.97 -8.78 8.58
C ARG A 137 5.08 -8.25 7.46
N GLY A 138 5.18 -6.96 7.13
CA GLY A 138 4.39 -6.34 6.06
C GLY A 138 4.66 -6.96 4.68
N LEU A 139 5.94 -7.11 4.30
CA LEU A 139 6.30 -7.73 3.02
C LEU A 139 5.94 -9.23 2.96
N ALA A 140 6.05 -9.95 4.07
CA ALA A 140 5.63 -11.34 4.14
C ALA A 140 4.11 -11.49 3.90
N ILE A 141 3.29 -10.64 4.52
CA ILE A 141 1.84 -10.60 4.32
C ILE A 141 1.48 -10.23 2.88
N ILE A 142 2.18 -9.24 2.29
CA ILE A 142 2.00 -8.90 0.87
C ILE A 142 2.26 -10.11 -0.01
N THR A 143 3.39 -10.80 0.21
CA THR A 143 3.78 -11.98 -0.57
C THR A 143 2.74 -13.10 -0.48
N GLU A 144 2.25 -13.41 0.73
CA GLU A 144 1.21 -14.40 0.96
C GLU A 144 -0.07 -14.03 0.17
N ARG A 145 -0.57 -12.82 0.35
CA ARG A 145 -1.80 -12.35 -0.33
C ARG A 145 -1.67 -12.32 -1.85
N VAL A 146 -0.50 -11.96 -2.38
CA VAL A 146 -0.24 -11.97 -3.82
C VAL A 146 -0.21 -13.39 -4.36
N ASN A 147 0.40 -14.34 -3.63
CA ASN A 147 0.41 -15.75 -3.98
C ASN A 147 -1.01 -16.35 -3.98
N ASP A 148 -1.88 -15.95 -3.03
CA ASP A 148 -3.29 -16.38 -2.99
C ASP A 148 -4.08 -15.94 -4.24
N MET A 149 -3.59 -14.92 -4.95
CA MET A 149 -4.15 -14.43 -6.21
C MET A 149 -3.37 -14.96 -7.43
N ASP A 150 -2.62 -16.06 -7.29
CA ASP A 150 -1.74 -16.64 -8.31
C ASP A 150 -0.70 -15.64 -8.88
N GLY A 151 -0.36 -14.63 -8.10
CA GLY A 151 0.63 -13.62 -8.45
C GLY A 151 2.03 -13.95 -7.98
N SER A 152 2.94 -13.01 -8.20
CA SER A 152 4.32 -13.10 -7.73
C SER A 152 4.84 -11.76 -7.23
N VAL A 153 5.74 -11.80 -6.24
CA VAL A 153 6.45 -10.64 -5.70
C VAL A 153 7.94 -10.83 -5.95
N THR A 154 8.57 -9.81 -6.50
CA THR A 154 10.03 -9.77 -6.67
C THR A 154 10.56 -8.53 -5.96
N ILE A 155 11.59 -8.71 -5.16
CA ILE A 155 12.28 -7.62 -4.44
C ILE A 155 13.72 -7.61 -4.93
N THR A 156 14.16 -6.47 -5.44
CA THR A 156 15.52 -6.28 -5.98
C THR A 156 16.08 -4.94 -5.54
N ASN A 157 17.40 -4.81 -5.66
CA ASN A 157 18.04 -3.52 -5.49
C ASN A 157 17.66 -2.59 -6.65
N ASN A 158 17.36 -1.33 -6.32
CA ASN A 158 17.17 -0.26 -7.30
C ASN A 158 18.51 0.35 -7.73
N GLN A 159 18.55 1.00 -8.87
CA GLN A 159 19.75 1.69 -9.38
C GLN A 159 19.56 3.23 -9.21
N PRO A 160 20.55 3.96 -8.68
CA PRO A 160 21.87 3.51 -8.20
C PRO A 160 21.83 2.88 -6.80
N HIS A 161 20.78 3.05 -6.02
CA HIS A 161 20.55 2.50 -4.69
C HIS A 161 19.05 2.50 -4.35
N GLY A 162 18.66 1.78 -3.26
CA GLY A 162 17.29 1.64 -2.81
C GLY A 162 16.68 0.30 -3.17
N ILE A 163 15.38 0.18 -2.96
CA ILE A 163 14.62 -1.06 -3.17
C ILE A 163 13.63 -0.88 -4.32
N CYS A 164 13.48 -1.94 -5.09
CA CYS A 164 12.41 -2.11 -6.08
C CYS A 164 11.57 -3.33 -5.69
N VAL A 165 10.30 -3.11 -5.38
CA VAL A 165 9.30 -4.16 -5.22
C VAL A 165 8.45 -4.21 -6.47
N GLN A 166 8.40 -5.36 -7.14
CA GLN A 166 7.55 -5.60 -8.29
C GLN A 166 6.56 -6.72 -7.97
N ILE A 167 5.29 -6.43 -8.17
CA ILE A 167 4.18 -7.38 -8.04
C ILE A 167 3.59 -7.62 -9.41
N ARG A 168 3.35 -8.87 -9.74
CA ARG A 168 2.67 -9.33 -10.95
C ARG A 168 1.46 -10.16 -10.57
N LEU A 169 0.29 -9.80 -11.09
CA LEU A 169 -0.98 -10.46 -10.79
C LEU A 169 -1.68 -10.81 -12.09
N PRO A 170 -2.02 -12.09 -12.35
CA PRO A 170 -2.86 -12.43 -13.48
C PRO A 170 -4.28 -11.93 -13.25
N MET A 171 -4.75 -11.01 -14.07
CA MET A 171 -6.13 -10.56 -14.02
C MET A 171 -7.03 -11.62 -14.66
N LYS A 172 -7.67 -12.43 -13.81
CA LYS A 172 -8.66 -13.44 -14.22
C LYS A 172 -10.00 -12.72 -14.39
N GLY A 173 -10.52 -12.67 -15.57
CA GLY A 173 -11.81 -12.09 -15.92
C GLY A 173 -11.98 -12.10 -17.43
N ASP A 174 -13.22 -12.16 -17.89
CA ASP A 174 -13.50 -12.18 -19.31
C ASP A 174 -13.04 -10.85 -19.93
N VAL A 175 -11.99 -10.91 -20.74
CA VAL A 175 -11.36 -9.76 -21.42
C VAL A 175 -12.34 -9.09 -22.40
N SER A 176 -13.52 -9.69 -22.59
CA SER A 176 -14.59 -9.19 -23.47
C SER A 176 -15.17 -7.83 -23.02
N TYR A 177 -15.01 -7.44 -21.74
CA TYR A 177 -15.45 -6.12 -21.25
C TYR A 177 -14.58 -4.96 -21.73
N GLN A 178 -13.36 -5.20 -22.20
CA GLN A 178 -12.49 -4.13 -22.70
C GLN A 178 -12.95 -3.51 -24.02
N HIS A 179 -13.82 -4.17 -24.78
CA HIS A 179 -14.32 -3.65 -26.05
C HIS A 179 -15.58 -2.77 -25.95
N PHE A 180 -16.21 -2.68 -24.79
CA PHE A 180 -17.45 -1.91 -24.63
C PHE A 180 -17.26 -0.44 -24.20
N VAL A 181 -16.06 -0.03 -23.83
CA VAL A 181 -15.77 1.35 -23.35
C VAL A 181 -15.11 2.21 -24.44
N SER A 182 -14.90 1.69 -25.65
CA SER A 182 -14.26 2.40 -26.79
C SER A 182 -15.29 2.79 -27.86
N ARG A 183 -16.50 3.22 -27.47
CA ARG A 183 -17.44 3.87 -28.39
C ARG A 183 -18.09 5.06 -27.77
#